data_ad96e161c354eaaac79245e8749225d6
#
_entry.id   ad96e161c354eaaac79245e8749225d6
#
_cell.length_a   1.000
_cell.length_b   1.000
_cell.length_c   1.000
_cell.angle_alpha   90.00
_cell.angle_beta   90.00
_cell.angle_gamma   90.00
#
_symmetry.space_group_name_H-M   'P 1'
#
loop_
_entity.id
_entity.type
_entity.pdbx_description
1 polymer ?
#
loop_
_entity_poly.entity_id
_entity_poly.type
_entity_poly.pdbx_seq_one_letter_code
_entity_poly.pdbx_strand_id
1 'polypeptide(L)'
;MNTWYAERDEPAPPRPDAAGWLRVGLRGPALAVLVFGGLGLLILVRLVEWPLFRHRRPVTLYITQAVCRGGLRILGLRCTVIGPAIRSGAMVANHSSWLDILVLNAAARVTFVSKAEVARWPGIGWLARATGTLFIRRARAEARDHSAAIHDRLELGQLLLIFPEGTSSDGLQVLPFKPTVFEPLLNGNMNDDARVQPASVIYHAPIGRPSDFYGWW
;
A
#
# COMPACT_ATOMS: atom_id res chain seq x y z
N MET A 1 18.64 -10.39 -3.97
CA MET A 1 17.63 -9.43 -4.43
C MET A 1 17.69 -9.41 -5.93
N ASN A 2 16.68 -9.88 -6.63
CA ASN A 2 16.59 -9.63 -8.08
C ASN A 2 16.18 -8.19 -8.25
N THR A 3 17.14 -7.33 -8.37
CA THR A 3 16.92 -5.96 -8.76
C THR A 3 16.71 -5.97 -10.27
N TRP A 4 15.57 -5.50 -10.70
CA TRP A 4 15.20 -5.34 -12.12
C TRP A 4 16.13 -4.36 -12.86
N TYR A 5 17.09 -3.78 -12.15
CA TYR A 5 18.16 -2.90 -12.62
C TYR A 5 19.32 -3.56 -13.35
N ALA A 6 19.37 -4.87 -13.48
CA ALA A 6 20.53 -5.58 -14.00
C ALA A 6 21.00 -5.07 -15.39
N GLU A 7 20.24 -4.20 -16.05
CA GLU A 7 20.52 -3.69 -17.40
C GLU A 7 20.42 -2.15 -17.54
N ARG A 8 20.12 -1.40 -16.47
CA ARG A 8 20.02 0.07 -16.57
C ARG A 8 20.72 0.75 -15.40
N ASP A 9 21.52 1.78 -15.71
CA ASP A 9 22.10 2.64 -14.69
C ASP A 9 20.99 3.40 -13.96
N GLU A 10 20.99 3.34 -12.64
CA GLU A 10 20.07 4.10 -11.80
C GLU A 10 20.36 5.60 -11.97
N PRO A 11 19.39 6.41 -12.42
CA PRO A 11 19.64 7.84 -12.55
C PRO A 11 19.89 8.45 -11.17
N ALA A 12 20.98 9.20 -11.05
CA ALA A 12 21.31 9.90 -9.82
C ALA A 12 20.17 10.86 -9.44
N PRO A 13 19.63 10.79 -8.21
CA PRO A 13 18.55 11.67 -7.80
C PRO A 13 19.02 13.13 -7.89
N PRO A 14 18.20 14.04 -8.44
CA PRO A 14 18.55 15.45 -8.54
C PRO A 14 18.74 16.04 -7.14
N ARG A 15 19.84 16.75 -6.92
CA ARG A 15 20.09 17.43 -5.64
C ARG A 15 19.04 18.53 -5.44
N PRO A 16 18.39 18.62 -4.27
CA PRO A 16 17.44 19.67 -3.98
C PRO A 16 18.14 21.04 -4.01
N ASP A 17 17.51 22.02 -4.64
CA ASP A 17 17.87 23.42 -4.52
C ASP A 17 17.41 23.99 -3.14
N ALA A 18 17.70 25.26 -2.85
CA ALA A 18 17.30 25.89 -1.59
C ALA A 18 15.76 25.85 -1.38
N ALA A 19 14.98 26.03 -2.44
CA ALA A 19 13.52 25.93 -2.38
C ALA A 19 13.05 24.46 -2.13
N GLY A 20 13.80 23.49 -2.65
CA GLY A 20 13.62 22.07 -2.36
C GLY A 20 13.82 21.76 -0.88
N TRP A 21 14.93 22.23 -0.32
CA TRP A 21 15.20 22.06 1.11
C TRP A 21 14.18 22.75 2.00
N LEU A 22 13.74 23.95 1.64
CA LEU A 22 12.65 24.64 2.36
C LEU A 22 11.36 23.80 2.34
N ARG A 23 11.01 23.25 1.18
CA ARG A 23 9.84 22.34 1.07
C ARG A 23 9.98 21.10 1.95
N VAL A 24 11.15 20.47 1.99
CA VAL A 24 11.42 19.34 2.88
C VAL A 24 11.27 19.75 4.35
N GLY A 25 11.86 20.89 4.73
CA GLY A 25 11.78 21.41 6.11
C GLY A 25 10.36 21.75 6.57
N LEU A 26 9.48 22.17 5.67
CA LEU A 26 8.08 22.49 6.00
C LEU A 26 7.17 21.25 5.92
N ARG A 27 7.28 20.49 4.84
CA ARG A 27 6.39 19.35 4.59
C ARG A 27 6.74 18.12 5.41
N GLY A 28 8.03 17.88 5.67
CA GLY A 28 8.51 16.74 6.44
C GLY A 28 7.92 16.69 7.85
N PRO A 29 8.11 17.73 8.69
CA PRO A 29 7.50 17.78 10.02
C PRO A 29 5.96 17.72 9.98
N ALA A 30 5.32 18.42 9.04
CA ALA A 30 3.87 18.38 8.90
C ALA A 30 3.36 16.96 8.57
N LEU A 31 4.05 16.25 7.69
CA LEU A 31 3.74 14.85 7.36
C LEU A 31 3.99 13.94 8.56
N ALA A 32 5.08 14.12 9.29
CA ALA A 32 5.38 13.35 10.49
C ALA A 32 4.29 13.53 11.56
N VAL A 33 3.88 14.77 11.85
CA VAL A 33 2.79 15.06 12.79
C VAL A 33 1.48 14.39 12.34
N LEU A 34 1.13 14.48 11.05
CA LEU A 34 -0.06 13.85 10.51
C LEU A 34 -0.01 12.32 10.66
N VAL A 35 1.10 11.69 10.29
CA VAL A 35 1.24 10.23 10.31
C VAL A 35 1.29 9.68 11.73
N PHE A 36 2.12 10.26 12.60
CA PHE A 36 2.23 9.79 13.98
C PHE A 36 1.05 10.19 14.87
N GLY A 37 0.48 11.37 14.64
CA GLY A 37 -0.78 11.77 15.28
C GLY A 37 -1.95 10.89 14.85
N GLY A 38 -2.04 10.59 13.54
CA GLY A 38 -2.99 9.64 12.99
C GLY A 38 -2.79 8.22 13.52
N LEU A 39 -1.54 7.77 13.70
CA LEU A 39 -1.22 6.48 14.33
C LEU A 39 -1.69 6.45 15.79
N GLY A 40 -1.44 7.51 16.56
CA GLY A 40 -1.90 7.62 17.95
C GLY A 40 -3.42 7.53 18.04
N LEU A 41 -4.14 8.30 17.21
CA LEU A 41 -5.60 8.26 17.11
C LEU A 41 -6.09 6.86 16.72
N LEU A 42 -5.45 6.25 15.72
CA LEU A 42 -5.79 4.90 15.26
C LEU A 42 -5.64 3.88 16.39
N ILE A 43 -4.55 3.93 17.16
CA ILE A 43 -4.33 3.03 18.31
C ILE A 43 -5.42 3.24 19.38
N LEU A 44 -5.73 4.49 19.74
CA LEU A 44 -6.78 4.79 20.71
C LEU A 44 -8.14 4.24 20.27
N VAL A 45 -8.52 4.45 19.01
CA VAL A 45 -9.76 3.88 18.46
C VAL A 45 -9.71 2.36 18.45
N ARG A 46 -8.55 1.76 18.12
CA ARG A 46 -8.37 0.30 18.13
C ARG A 46 -8.51 -0.33 19.51
N LEU A 47 -8.18 0.35 20.59
CA LEU A 47 -8.39 -0.15 21.95
C LEU A 47 -9.87 -0.44 22.21
N VAL A 48 -10.78 0.33 21.61
CA VAL A 48 -12.23 0.12 21.71
C VAL A 48 -12.73 -0.82 20.61
N GLU A 49 -12.24 -0.63 19.39
CA GLU A 49 -12.70 -1.37 18.20
C GLU A 49 -12.29 -2.86 18.25
N TRP A 50 -11.10 -3.16 18.79
CA TRP A 50 -10.58 -4.53 18.84
C TRP A 50 -11.42 -5.49 19.67
N PRO A 51 -11.80 -5.19 20.91
CA PRO A 51 -12.65 -6.10 21.70
C PRO A 51 -14.04 -6.29 21.12
N LEU A 52 -14.58 -5.27 20.44
CA LEU A 52 -15.94 -5.32 19.87
C LEU A 52 -16.00 -5.97 18.49
N PHE A 53 -15.03 -5.70 17.63
CA PHE A 53 -15.10 -6.05 16.22
C PHE A 53 -13.92 -6.92 15.73
N ARG A 54 -12.93 -7.21 16.57
CA ARG A 54 -11.72 -7.99 16.26
C ARG A 54 -11.05 -7.53 14.96
N HIS A 55 -11.14 -8.33 13.90
CA HIS A 55 -10.51 -8.03 12.60
C HIS A 55 -11.34 -7.08 11.73
N ARG A 56 -12.60 -6.89 12.00
CA ARG A 56 -13.37 -5.81 11.37
C ARG A 56 -12.85 -4.47 11.86
N ARG A 57 -12.83 -3.50 10.96
CA ARG A 57 -12.25 -2.16 11.19
C ARG A 57 -13.25 -1.11 10.71
N PRO A 58 -14.41 -0.97 11.36
CA PRO A 58 -15.46 -0.08 10.89
C PRO A 58 -15.04 1.40 10.91
N VAL A 59 -14.15 1.80 11.82
CA VAL A 59 -13.71 3.21 11.99
C VAL A 59 -12.26 3.42 11.55
N THR A 60 -11.33 2.54 11.95
CA THR A 60 -9.91 2.76 11.73
C THR A 60 -9.50 2.80 10.25
N LEU A 61 -10.24 2.16 9.33
CA LEU A 61 -10.02 2.29 7.90
C LEU A 61 -10.27 3.71 7.38
N TYR A 62 -11.23 4.44 7.96
CA TYR A 62 -11.48 5.84 7.60
C TYR A 62 -10.39 6.76 8.11
N ILE A 63 -9.84 6.50 9.32
CA ILE A 63 -8.70 7.24 9.85
C ILE A 63 -7.49 7.08 8.92
N THR A 64 -7.16 5.84 8.53
CA THR A 64 -6.07 5.56 7.60
C THR A 64 -6.28 6.31 6.28
N GLN A 65 -7.48 6.25 5.70
CA GLN A 65 -7.79 6.94 4.46
C GLN A 65 -7.66 8.47 4.61
N ALA A 66 -8.11 9.05 5.71
CA ALA A 66 -8.00 10.48 5.98
C ALA A 66 -6.54 10.93 6.11
N VAL A 67 -5.72 10.16 6.83
CA VAL A 67 -4.28 10.39 6.95
C VAL A 67 -3.59 10.33 5.59
N CYS A 68 -3.89 9.31 4.77
CA CYS A 68 -3.32 9.18 3.44
C CYS A 68 -3.71 10.36 2.53
N ARG A 69 -4.98 10.78 2.53
CA ARG A 69 -5.43 11.95 1.78
C ARG A 69 -4.76 13.25 2.27
N GLY A 70 -4.61 13.40 3.57
CA GLY A 70 -3.86 14.51 4.18
C GLY A 70 -2.39 14.50 3.75
N GLY A 71 -1.76 13.33 3.78
CA GLY A 71 -0.37 13.15 3.35
C GLY A 71 -0.15 13.56 1.89
N LEU A 72 -1.03 13.14 0.97
CA LEU A 72 -0.96 13.56 -0.44
C LEU A 72 -1.07 15.08 -0.58
N ARG A 73 -1.96 15.74 0.18
CA ARG A 73 -2.09 17.21 0.16
C ARG A 73 -0.83 17.92 0.66
N ILE A 74 -0.23 17.44 1.77
CA ILE A 74 1.01 17.99 2.32
C ILE A 74 2.16 17.83 1.32
N LEU A 75 2.25 16.66 0.67
CA LEU A 75 3.25 16.41 -0.36
C LEU A 75 3.01 17.22 -1.65
N GLY A 76 1.80 17.77 -1.81
CA GLY A 76 1.41 18.51 -3.02
C GLY A 76 1.12 17.58 -4.20
N LEU A 77 0.80 16.32 -3.93
CA LEU A 77 0.44 15.33 -4.95
C LEU A 77 -1.06 15.39 -5.24
N ARG A 78 -1.39 15.62 -6.49
CA ARG A 78 -2.76 15.50 -6.99
C ARG A 78 -3.00 14.03 -7.37
N CYS A 79 -4.07 13.46 -6.85
CA CYS A 79 -4.49 12.10 -7.18
C CYS A 79 -5.83 12.15 -7.89
N THR A 80 -5.90 11.62 -9.10
CA THR A 80 -7.13 11.45 -9.88
C THR A 80 -7.45 9.96 -9.92
N VAL A 81 -8.65 9.58 -9.51
CA VAL A 81 -9.14 8.21 -9.57
C VAL A 81 -10.08 8.08 -10.76
N ILE A 82 -9.79 7.12 -11.66
CA ILE A 82 -10.61 6.83 -12.84
C ILE A 82 -11.28 5.47 -12.63
N GLY A 83 -12.59 5.45 -12.72
CA GLY A 83 -13.41 4.26 -12.51
C GLY A 83 -13.75 4.00 -11.03
N PRO A 84 -14.74 3.13 -10.78
CA PRO A 84 -15.19 2.78 -9.44
C PRO A 84 -14.24 1.76 -8.81
N ALA A 85 -13.90 1.95 -7.51
CA ALA A 85 -13.26 0.91 -6.72
C ALA A 85 -14.30 -0.04 -6.12
N ILE A 86 -14.04 -1.35 -6.19
CA ILE A 86 -14.84 -2.34 -5.45
C ILE A 86 -14.68 -2.09 -3.95
N ARG A 87 -15.65 -2.53 -3.17
CA ARG A 87 -15.66 -2.32 -1.71
C ARG A 87 -15.14 -3.51 -0.92
N SER A 88 -15.16 -4.70 -1.52
CA SER A 88 -14.73 -5.97 -0.95
C SER A 88 -14.12 -6.86 -2.03
N GLY A 89 -13.29 -7.82 -1.63
CA GLY A 89 -12.58 -8.70 -2.55
C GLY A 89 -11.08 -8.40 -2.62
N ALA A 90 -10.46 -8.63 -3.75
CA ALA A 90 -9.05 -8.39 -3.97
C ALA A 90 -8.81 -7.31 -5.03
N MET A 91 -7.95 -6.35 -4.72
CA MET A 91 -7.42 -5.39 -5.68
C MET A 91 -5.97 -5.78 -5.99
N VAL A 92 -5.63 -5.85 -7.26
CA VAL A 92 -4.29 -6.20 -7.74
C VAL A 92 -3.71 -4.99 -8.45
N ALA A 93 -2.58 -4.47 -7.99
CA ALA A 93 -1.99 -3.25 -8.51
C ALA A 93 -0.50 -3.42 -8.83
N ASN A 94 0.01 -2.63 -9.78
CA ASN A 94 1.45 -2.43 -9.94
C ASN A 94 2.02 -1.69 -8.74
N HIS A 95 3.34 -1.83 -8.51
CA HIS A 95 4.03 -1.19 -7.41
C HIS A 95 5.24 -0.42 -7.92
N SER A 96 5.18 0.91 -7.81
CA SER A 96 6.25 1.79 -8.30
C SER A 96 6.95 2.54 -7.18
N SER A 97 6.26 2.80 -6.07
CA SER A 97 6.78 3.67 -5.03
C SER A 97 6.15 3.36 -3.67
N TRP A 98 6.85 3.73 -2.59
CA TRP A 98 6.22 3.78 -1.26
C TRP A 98 5.00 4.72 -1.21
N LEU A 99 4.92 5.69 -2.13
CA LEU A 99 3.76 6.58 -2.30
C LEU A 99 2.48 5.83 -2.66
N ASP A 100 2.59 4.63 -3.25
CA ASP A 100 1.42 3.79 -3.59
C ASP A 100 0.58 3.48 -2.35
N ILE A 101 1.22 3.38 -1.17
CA ILE A 101 0.52 3.18 0.09
C ILE A 101 -0.44 4.34 0.36
N LEU A 102 0.01 5.58 0.14
CA LEU A 102 -0.82 6.76 0.32
C LEU A 102 -1.88 6.89 -0.76
N VAL A 103 -1.50 6.68 -2.03
CA VAL A 103 -2.37 6.84 -3.20
C VAL A 103 -3.52 5.83 -3.14
N LEU A 104 -3.21 4.56 -2.94
CA LEU A 104 -4.20 3.48 -2.94
C LEU A 104 -5.14 3.56 -1.74
N ASN A 105 -4.62 3.87 -0.53
CA ASN A 105 -5.47 4.11 0.63
C ASN A 105 -6.31 5.39 0.50
N ALA A 106 -5.81 6.42 -0.16
CA ALA A 106 -6.60 7.62 -0.41
C ALA A 106 -7.78 7.35 -1.36
N ALA A 107 -7.55 6.51 -2.37
CA ALA A 107 -8.54 6.11 -3.37
C ALA A 107 -9.59 5.15 -2.77
N ALA A 108 -9.15 4.08 -2.10
CA ALA A 108 -10.02 3.05 -1.53
C ALA A 108 -9.55 2.63 -0.13
N ARG A 109 -10.47 2.14 0.70
CA ARG A 109 -10.12 1.61 2.02
C ARG A 109 -9.61 0.18 1.89
N VAL A 110 -8.32 0.05 1.66
CA VAL A 110 -7.66 -1.24 1.40
C VAL A 110 -6.92 -1.76 2.63
N THR A 111 -6.81 -3.08 2.72
CA THR A 111 -5.92 -3.79 3.63
C THR A 111 -4.78 -4.39 2.80
N PHE A 112 -3.56 -3.95 3.04
CA PHE A 112 -2.40 -4.45 2.30
C PHE A 112 -2.06 -5.88 2.67
N VAL A 113 -1.67 -6.65 1.66
CA VAL A 113 -0.98 -7.93 1.82
C VAL A 113 0.50 -7.69 1.53
N SER A 114 1.36 -7.95 2.50
CA SER A 114 2.80 -7.64 2.42
C SER A 114 3.66 -8.82 2.87
N LYS A 115 4.94 -8.76 2.53
CA LYS A 115 5.93 -9.73 3.01
C LYS A 115 6.14 -9.59 4.52
N ALA A 116 6.36 -10.71 5.21
CA ALA A 116 6.58 -10.71 6.66
C ALA A 116 7.79 -9.88 7.11
N GLU A 117 8.80 -9.74 6.26
CA GLU A 117 10.00 -8.94 6.53
C GLU A 117 9.68 -7.47 6.75
N VAL A 118 8.67 -6.94 6.05
CA VAL A 118 8.22 -5.53 6.19
C VAL A 118 7.75 -5.22 7.61
N ALA A 119 7.20 -6.21 8.31
CA ALA A 119 6.79 -6.06 9.70
C ALA A 119 7.95 -5.67 10.63
N ARG A 120 9.20 -5.95 10.24
CA ARG A 120 10.40 -5.65 11.03
C ARG A 120 11.05 -4.32 10.70
N TRP A 121 10.59 -3.64 9.65
CA TRP A 121 11.17 -2.36 9.25
C TRP A 121 10.84 -1.27 10.28
N PRO A 122 11.83 -0.52 10.74
CA PRO A 122 11.62 0.56 11.71
C PRO A 122 10.59 1.58 11.18
N GLY A 123 9.65 1.99 12.01
CA GLY A 123 8.58 2.93 11.65
C GLY A 123 7.52 2.31 10.73
N ILE A 124 7.90 1.84 9.55
CA ILE A 124 6.98 1.27 8.55
C ILE A 124 6.27 0.03 9.10
N GLY A 125 7.00 -0.87 9.75
CA GLY A 125 6.42 -2.07 10.35
C GLY A 125 5.38 -1.76 11.44
N TRP A 126 5.56 -0.68 12.19
CA TRP A 126 4.57 -0.24 13.20
C TRP A 126 3.29 0.27 12.52
N LEU A 127 3.44 1.15 11.52
CA LEU A 127 2.32 1.66 10.73
C LEU A 127 1.57 0.53 10.04
N ALA A 128 2.28 -0.39 9.40
CA ALA A 128 1.68 -1.52 8.70
C ALA A 128 0.88 -2.42 9.65
N ARG A 129 1.42 -2.75 10.84
CA ARG A 129 0.67 -3.52 11.86
C ARG A 129 -0.55 -2.77 12.35
N ALA A 130 -0.40 -1.50 12.67
CA ALA A 130 -1.50 -0.67 13.18
C ALA A 130 -2.63 -0.55 12.16
N THR A 131 -2.31 -0.38 10.88
CA THR A 131 -3.30 -0.31 9.78
C THR A 131 -3.88 -1.67 9.41
N GLY A 132 -3.35 -2.78 9.95
CA GLY A 132 -3.89 -4.12 9.77
C GLY A 132 -3.40 -4.85 8.54
N THR A 133 -2.26 -4.46 8.01
CA THR A 133 -1.58 -5.17 6.94
C THR A 133 -1.46 -6.66 7.26
N LEU A 134 -1.82 -7.50 6.32
CA LEU A 134 -1.67 -8.94 6.41
C LEU A 134 -0.24 -9.30 5.94
N PHE A 135 0.53 -9.89 6.86
CA PHE A 135 1.89 -10.30 6.56
C PHE A 135 1.94 -11.77 6.18
N ILE A 136 2.48 -12.07 5.01
CA ILE A 136 2.65 -13.43 4.50
C ILE A 136 4.13 -13.80 4.40
N ARG A 137 4.47 -15.04 4.78
CA ARG A 137 5.78 -15.65 4.56
C ARG A 137 5.72 -16.53 3.33
N ARG A 138 6.79 -16.58 2.57
CA ARG A 138 6.87 -17.39 1.33
C ARG A 138 7.24 -18.85 1.59
N ALA A 139 7.02 -19.37 2.79
CA ALA A 139 7.30 -20.76 3.12
C ALA A 139 6.12 -21.64 2.71
N ARG A 140 6.37 -22.71 1.93
CA ARG A 140 5.34 -23.68 1.53
C ARG A 140 4.61 -24.30 2.71
N ALA A 141 5.30 -24.51 3.84
CA ALA A 141 4.70 -25.04 5.06
C ALA A 141 3.61 -24.11 5.66
N GLU A 142 3.71 -22.79 5.46
CA GLU A 142 2.79 -21.79 6.00
C GLU A 142 1.72 -21.35 4.98
N ALA A 143 1.72 -21.92 3.77
CA ALA A 143 0.82 -21.52 2.69
C ALA A 143 -0.67 -21.70 3.05
N ARG A 144 -1.00 -22.78 3.81
CA ARG A 144 -2.37 -23.03 4.28
C ARG A 144 -2.84 -21.99 5.29
N ASP A 145 -1.98 -21.62 6.25
CA ASP A 145 -2.31 -20.61 7.27
C ASP A 145 -2.49 -19.23 6.64
N HIS A 146 -1.68 -18.92 5.63
CA HIS A 146 -1.80 -17.68 4.88
C HIS A 146 -3.08 -17.63 4.03
N SER A 147 -3.44 -18.75 3.40
CA SER A 147 -4.70 -18.87 2.66
C SER A 147 -5.89 -18.68 3.58
N ALA A 148 -5.89 -19.31 4.75
CA ALA A 148 -6.94 -19.14 5.75
C ALA A 148 -7.05 -17.68 6.21
N ALA A 149 -5.92 -17.03 6.52
CA ALA A 149 -5.91 -15.63 6.96
C ALA A 149 -6.41 -14.65 5.88
N ILE A 150 -6.12 -14.90 4.61
CA ILE A 150 -6.66 -14.11 3.48
C ILE A 150 -8.16 -14.35 3.37
N HIS A 151 -8.60 -15.61 3.43
CA HIS A 151 -10.00 -15.97 3.35
C HIS A 151 -10.84 -15.32 4.47
N ASP A 152 -10.38 -15.40 5.72
CA ASP A 152 -11.02 -14.73 6.86
C ASP A 152 -11.24 -13.23 6.62
N ARG A 153 -10.26 -12.56 6.00
CA ARG A 153 -10.37 -11.13 5.69
C ARG A 153 -11.36 -10.84 4.58
N LEU A 154 -11.41 -11.69 3.56
CA LEU A 154 -12.37 -11.58 2.47
C LEU A 154 -13.81 -11.83 2.96
N GLU A 155 -14.03 -12.84 3.82
CA GLU A 155 -15.33 -13.11 4.46
C GLU A 155 -15.82 -11.94 5.32
N LEU A 156 -14.89 -11.21 5.95
CA LEU A 156 -15.22 -10.00 6.70
C LEU A 156 -15.57 -8.81 5.79
N GLY A 157 -15.60 -9.00 4.46
CA GLY A 157 -15.89 -7.98 3.47
C GLY A 157 -14.78 -6.94 3.30
N GLN A 158 -13.54 -7.28 3.65
CA GLN A 158 -12.40 -6.38 3.45
C GLN A 158 -11.98 -6.38 1.98
N LEU A 159 -11.43 -5.24 1.54
CA LEU A 159 -10.75 -5.10 0.26
C LEU A 159 -9.26 -5.31 0.46
N LEU A 160 -8.74 -6.45 0.02
CA LEU A 160 -7.31 -6.76 0.10
C LEU A 160 -6.58 -6.17 -1.09
N LEU A 161 -5.43 -5.53 -0.85
CA LEU A 161 -4.56 -5.02 -1.89
C LEU A 161 -3.29 -5.85 -1.98
N ILE A 162 -3.00 -6.27 -3.20
CA ILE A 162 -1.91 -7.18 -3.52
C ILE A 162 -1.06 -6.57 -4.63
N PHE A 163 0.27 -6.59 -4.45
CA PHE A 163 1.24 -6.28 -5.48
C PHE A 163 1.80 -7.60 -6.05
N PRO A 164 1.33 -8.07 -7.23
CA PRO A 164 1.65 -9.41 -7.72
C PRO A 164 3.11 -9.56 -8.14
N GLU A 165 3.78 -8.48 -8.48
CA GLU A 165 5.21 -8.45 -8.83
C GLU A 165 6.10 -8.74 -7.62
N GLY A 166 5.60 -8.43 -6.42
CA GLY A 166 6.27 -8.66 -5.14
C GLY A 166 7.50 -7.80 -4.91
N THR A 167 7.73 -6.79 -5.74
CA THR A 167 8.74 -5.73 -5.60
C THR A 167 8.24 -4.49 -6.32
N SER A 168 8.83 -3.34 -6.03
CA SER A 168 8.60 -2.12 -6.81
C SER A 168 9.42 -2.12 -8.09
N SER A 169 8.92 -1.44 -9.12
CA SER A 169 9.58 -1.21 -10.41
C SER A 169 9.46 0.27 -10.81
N ASP A 170 10.08 0.66 -11.92
CA ASP A 170 9.94 2.01 -12.48
C ASP A 170 8.56 2.32 -13.07
N GLY A 171 7.68 1.30 -13.13
CA GLY A 171 6.36 1.43 -13.74
C GLY A 171 6.36 1.45 -15.28
N LEU A 172 7.53 1.34 -15.92
CA LEU A 172 7.67 1.29 -17.38
C LEU A 172 7.61 -0.13 -17.95
N GLN A 173 7.69 -1.11 -17.07
CA GLN A 173 7.63 -2.53 -17.42
C GLN A 173 6.81 -3.30 -16.39
N VAL A 174 6.22 -4.41 -16.82
CA VAL A 174 5.51 -5.34 -15.96
C VAL A 174 6.45 -6.50 -15.63
N LEU A 175 6.74 -6.68 -14.35
CA LEU A 175 7.54 -7.81 -13.88
C LEU A 175 6.69 -9.09 -13.80
N PRO A 176 7.33 -10.27 -13.88
CA PRO A 176 6.61 -11.54 -13.75
C PRO A 176 5.83 -11.62 -12.43
N PHE A 177 4.54 -11.91 -12.54
CA PHE A 177 3.67 -12.09 -11.39
C PHE A 177 4.06 -13.34 -10.60
N LYS A 178 3.96 -13.26 -9.29
CA LYS A 178 4.22 -14.39 -8.38
C LYS A 178 2.92 -15.21 -8.22
N PRO A 179 2.82 -16.43 -8.78
CA PRO A 179 1.58 -17.22 -8.75
C PRO A 179 1.06 -17.48 -7.32
N THR A 180 1.98 -17.67 -6.38
CA THR A 180 1.66 -17.93 -4.96
C THR A 180 0.85 -16.83 -4.29
N VAL A 181 0.80 -15.63 -4.87
CA VAL A 181 0.00 -14.51 -4.35
C VAL A 181 -1.48 -14.69 -4.69
N PHE A 182 -1.77 -15.41 -5.78
CA PHE A 182 -3.13 -15.68 -6.25
C PHE A 182 -3.70 -16.99 -5.71
N GLU A 183 -2.86 -17.92 -5.27
CA GLU A 183 -3.30 -19.22 -4.75
C GLU A 183 -4.43 -19.12 -3.70
N PRO A 184 -4.34 -18.20 -2.70
CA PRO A 184 -5.42 -18.07 -1.73
C PRO A 184 -6.74 -17.54 -2.33
N LEU A 185 -6.65 -16.82 -3.44
CA LEU A 185 -7.82 -16.30 -4.14
C LEU A 185 -8.46 -17.36 -5.06
N LEU A 186 -7.70 -18.37 -5.48
CA LEU A 186 -8.14 -19.41 -6.41
C LEU A 186 -8.59 -20.69 -5.68
N ASN A 187 -7.94 -21.03 -4.57
CA ASN A 187 -8.12 -22.32 -3.87
C ASN A 187 -9.13 -22.26 -2.70
N GLY A 188 -9.66 -21.08 -2.38
CA GLY A 188 -10.72 -20.95 -1.39
C GLY A 188 -12.08 -21.32 -1.98
N ASN A 189 -12.99 -21.86 -1.17
CA ASN A 189 -14.42 -21.84 -1.46
C ASN A 189 -14.90 -20.38 -1.41
N MET A 190 -14.36 -19.57 -2.34
CA MET A 190 -14.81 -18.20 -2.47
C MET A 190 -16.26 -18.25 -2.91
N ASN A 191 -17.15 -17.62 -2.18
CA ASN A 191 -18.52 -17.38 -2.65
C ASN A 191 -18.42 -16.82 -4.07
N ASP A 192 -19.35 -17.15 -4.95
CA ASP A 192 -19.39 -16.70 -6.37
C ASP A 192 -19.25 -15.18 -6.55
N ASP A 193 -19.31 -14.42 -5.45
CA ASP A 193 -19.15 -12.96 -5.39
C ASP A 193 -17.70 -12.47 -5.20
N ALA A 194 -16.72 -13.34 -5.11
CA ALA A 194 -15.33 -12.91 -4.93
C ALA A 194 -14.79 -12.20 -6.16
N ARG A 195 -14.66 -10.90 -6.03
CA ARG A 195 -14.23 -10.01 -7.11
C ARG A 195 -12.75 -9.73 -7.02
N VAL A 196 -12.06 -9.85 -8.16
CA VAL A 196 -10.69 -9.38 -8.33
C VAL A 196 -10.72 -8.18 -9.27
N GLN A 197 -10.22 -7.04 -8.80
CA GLN A 197 -10.14 -5.81 -9.56
C GLN A 197 -8.69 -5.45 -9.86
N PRO A 198 -8.29 -5.37 -11.15
CA PRO A 198 -7.02 -4.77 -11.50
C PRO A 198 -7.08 -3.26 -11.27
N ALA A 199 -5.98 -2.70 -10.80
CA ALA A 199 -5.76 -1.28 -10.65
C ALA A 199 -4.37 -0.91 -11.18
N SER A 200 -4.22 0.30 -11.71
CA SER A 200 -2.92 0.81 -12.15
C SER A 200 -2.65 2.15 -11.49
N VAL A 201 -1.44 2.29 -10.93
CA VAL A 201 -0.93 3.56 -10.40
C VAL A 201 0.10 4.09 -11.37
N ILE A 202 -0.13 5.32 -11.83
CA ILE A 202 0.75 6.01 -12.77
C ILE A 202 1.13 7.35 -12.16
N TYR A 203 2.43 7.63 -12.14
CA TYR A 203 2.98 8.91 -11.70
C TYR A 203 3.37 9.74 -12.91
N HIS A 204 2.90 10.97 -12.95
CA HIS A 204 3.28 11.93 -13.98
C HIS A 204 4.23 12.96 -13.41
N ALA A 205 5.31 13.23 -14.12
CA ALA A 205 6.21 14.33 -13.78
C ALA A 205 5.50 15.69 -13.89
N PRO A 206 5.89 16.67 -13.09
CA PRO A 206 5.47 18.05 -13.32
C PRO A 206 5.89 18.53 -14.72
N ILE A 207 5.11 19.45 -15.29
CA ILE A 207 5.41 20.03 -16.62
C ILE A 207 6.85 20.57 -16.66
N GLY A 208 7.59 20.20 -17.69
CA GLY A 208 9.00 20.60 -17.90
C GLY A 208 10.04 19.81 -17.12
N ARG A 209 9.65 18.68 -16.50
CA ARG A 209 10.59 17.74 -15.87
C ARG A 209 10.59 16.42 -16.64
N PRO A 210 11.73 15.68 -16.67
CA PRO A 210 11.78 14.35 -17.24
C PRO A 210 10.74 13.44 -16.58
N SER A 211 10.04 12.62 -17.37
CA SER A 211 9.03 11.68 -16.85
C SER A 211 9.62 10.38 -16.33
N ASP A 212 10.84 10.07 -16.75
CA ASP A 212 11.49 8.82 -16.42
C ASP A 212 11.78 8.73 -14.92
N PHE A 213 11.47 7.60 -14.31
CA PHE A 213 11.69 7.30 -12.89
C PHE A 213 10.98 8.22 -11.88
N TYR A 214 9.98 8.99 -12.31
CA TYR A 214 9.26 9.88 -11.41
C TYR A 214 8.32 9.06 -10.52
N GLY A 215 8.52 9.17 -9.21
CA GLY A 215 7.74 8.43 -8.21
C GLY A 215 8.32 7.06 -7.84
N TRP A 216 9.37 6.63 -8.54
CA TRP A 216 10.01 5.36 -8.24
C TRP A 216 11.02 5.50 -7.08
N TRP A 217 10.95 4.51 -6.14
CA TRP A 217 11.81 4.40 -4.93
C TRP A 217 11.86 2.96 -4.45
#